data_b5f10fcb7bb895c1f412679922d07ad2
#
_entry.id   b5f10fcb7bb895c1f412679922d07ad2
#
_cell.length_a   1.000
_cell.length_b   1.000
_cell.length_c   1.000
_cell.angle_alpha   90.00
_cell.angle_beta   90.00
_cell.angle_gamma   90.00
#
_symmetry.space_group_name_H-M   'P 1'
#
loop_
_entity.id
_entity.type
_entity.pdbx_description
1 polymer ?
#
loop_
_entity_poly.entity_id
_entity_poly.type
_entity_poly.pdbx_seq_one_letter_code
_entity_poly.pdbx_strand_id
1 'polypeptide(L)'
;MPQSKDRIRINKLQREAEGYLELGLPALAMDTLRRLGDPAQFAPSTLYLWGEALRAAERYSEAIPALEQAAQVEVENVHVWLALGWCYKRTGRLDQAVAAIRKALTADPTEALLHYNLACYLSLAGDKEKSLDHLSQALNLDPDYRNLVDGESDFDPIRSDPDFQALLGMIV
;
A
#
# COMPACT_ATOMS: atom_id res chain seq x y z
N MET A 1 25.73 18.81 -0.83
CA MET A 1 25.67 17.42 -1.37
C MET A 1 26.38 16.51 -0.40
N PRO A 2 25.80 15.38 0.00
CA PRO A 2 26.51 14.43 0.87
C PRO A 2 27.76 13.91 0.17
N GLN A 3 28.87 13.85 0.91
CA GLN A 3 30.12 13.32 0.39
C GLN A 3 29.94 11.83 0.00
N SER A 4 30.78 11.30 -0.88
CA SER A 4 30.69 9.90 -1.38
C SER A 4 30.57 8.86 -0.23
N LYS A 5 31.24 9.09 0.88
CA LYS A 5 31.17 8.24 2.07
C LYS A 5 29.79 8.24 2.74
N ASP A 6 29.10 9.39 2.75
CA ASP A 6 27.75 9.52 3.33
C ASP A 6 26.73 8.76 2.48
N ARG A 7 26.84 8.83 1.15
CA ARG A 7 25.96 8.05 0.25
C ARG A 7 26.12 6.54 0.45
N ILE A 8 27.36 6.07 0.59
CA ILE A 8 27.63 4.64 0.85
C ILE A 8 26.99 4.22 2.17
N ARG A 9 27.14 5.04 3.22
CA ARG A 9 26.55 4.78 4.53
C ARG A 9 25.03 4.76 4.46
N ILE A 10 24.38 5.73 3.80
CA ILE A 10 22.93 5.80 3.62
C ILE A 10 22.43 4.55 2.91
N ASN A 11 22.99 4.22 1.75
CA ASN A 11 22.60 3.05 0.97
C ASN A 11 22.73 1.74 1.77
N LYS A 12 23.80 1.61 2.56
CA LYS A 12 24.01 0.43 3.41
C LYS A 12 22.90 0.30 4.46
N LEU A 13 22.56 1.39 5.15
CA LEU A 13 21.54 1.38 6.20
C LEU A 13 20.13 1.20 5.63
N GLN A 14 19.86 1.74 4.46
CA GLN A 14 18.57 1.49 3.76
C GLN A 14 18.41 0.01 3.42
N ARG A 15 19.42 -0.63 2.80
CA ARG A 15 19.39 -2.07 2.48
C ARG A 15 19.28 -2.95 3.73
N GLU A 16 19.94 -2.57 4.81
CA GLU A 16 19.84 -3.28 6.10
C GLU A 16 18.41 -3.18 6.65
N ALA A 17 17.79 -2.00 6.56
CA ALA A 17 16.39 -1.79 6.98
C ALA A 17 15.40 -2.55 6.09
N GLU A 18 15.58 -2.55 4.77
CA GLU A 18 14.81 -3.35 3.83
C GLU A 18 14.86 -4.83 4.19
N GLY A 19 16.05 -5.35 4.44
CA GLY A 19 16.21 -6.76 4.87
C GLY A 19 15.48 -7.07 6.18
N TYR A 20 15.48 -6.15 7.15
CA TYR A 20 14.68 -6.34 8.37
C TYR A 20 13.17 -6.30 8.10
N LEU A 21 12.70 -5.46 7.17
CA LEU A 21 11.28 -5.44 6.78
C LEU A 21 10.86 -6.75 6.10
N GLU A 22 11.68 -7.29 5.22
CA GLU A 22 11.46 -8.58 4.56
C GLU A 22 11.39 -9.74 5.57
N LEU A 23 12.14 -9.64 6.65
CA LEU A 23 12.13 -10.61 7.77
C LEU A 23 10.98 -10.38 8.76
N GLY A 24 10.13 -9.37 8.56
CA GLY A 24 9.05 -9.03 9.49
C GLY A 24 9.54 -8.43 10.82
N LEU A 25 10.67 -7.73 10.81
CA LEU A 25 11.32 -7.14 11.98
C LEU A 25 11.31 -5.59 11.92
N PRO A 26 10.13 -4.95 11.94
CA PRO A 26 10.01 -3.50 11.73
C PRO A 26 10.70 -2.67 12.80
N ALA A 27 10.79 -3.15 14.03
CA ALA A 27 11.51 -2.44 15.09
C ALA A 27 13.00 -2.30 14.77
N LEU A 28 13.65 -3.36 14.27
CA LEU A 28 15.05 -3.32 13.85
C LEU A 28 15.26 -2.44 12.63
N ALA A 29 14.30 -2.44 11.69
CA ALA A 29 14.32 -1.54 10.55
C ALA A 29 14.30 -0.07 11.02
N MET A 30 13.40 0.29 11.92
CA MET A 30 13.32 1.65 12.50
C MET A 30 14.61 2.04 13.23
N ASP A 31 15.17 1.15 14.05
CA ASP A 31 16.40 1.43 14.78
C ASP A 31 17.58 1.61 13.84
N THR A 32 17.63 0.84 12.77
CA THR A 32 18.64 0.99 11.71
C THR A 32 18.52 2.34 11.01
N LEU A 33 17.30 2.76 10.62
CA LEU A 33 17.07 4.04 9.95
C LEU A 33 17.37 5.24 10.86
N ARG A 34 17.09 5.16 12.17
CA ARG A 34 17.46 6.22 13.15
C ARG A 34 18.96 6.50 13.21
N ARG A 35 19.80 5.56 12.83
CA ARG A 35 21.26 5.78 12.70
C ARG A 35 21.62 6.77 11.60
N LEU A 36 20.68 7.11 10.70
CA LEU A 36 20.81 8.17 9.68
C LEU A 36 20.54 9.56 10.26
N GLY A 37 19.90 9.66 11.41
CA GLY A 37 19.53 10.91 12.07
C GLY A 37 18.05 11.02 12.39
N ASP A 38 17.56 12.25 12.45
CA ASP A 38 16.16 12.55 12.73
C ASP A 38 15.27 12.13 11.53
N PRO A 39 14.24 11.30 11.74
CA PRO A 39 13.30 10.91 10.69
C PRO A 39 12.65 12.10 9.94
N ALA A 40 12.44 13.23 10.62
CA ALA A 40 11.89 14.44 10.00
C ALA A 40 12.81 15.07 8.94
N GLN A 41 14.08 14.66 8.89
CA GLN A 41 15.10 15.16 7.94
C GLN A 41 15.43 14.11 6.86
N PHE A 42 14.73 13.00 6.79
CA PHE A 42 15.01 11.94 5.85
C PHE A 42 14.73 12.36 4.40
N ALA A 43 15.58 11.89 3.49
CA ALA A 43 15.33 11.97 2.05
C ALA A 43 14.08 11.12 1.68
N PRO A 44 13.40 11.41 0.56
CA PRO A 44 12.15 10.71 0.18
C PRO A 44 12.22 9.18 0.20
N SER A 45 13.28 8.59 -0.33
CA SER A 45 13.48 7.14 -0.31
C SER A 45 13.64 6.58 1.11
N THR A 46 14.26 7.33 2.01
CA THR A 46 14.37 6.95 3.43
C THR A 46 13.05 7.15 4.17
N LEU A 47 12.29 8.21 3.81
CA LEU A 47 10.95 8.45 4.33
C LEU A 47 9.97 7.32 3.95
N TYR A 48 10.07 6.81 2.73
CA TYR A 48 9.30 5.64 2.32
C TYR A 48 9.61 4.42 3.21
N LEU A 49 10.89 4.08 3.39
CA LEU A 49 11.29 2.95 4.25
C LEU A 49 10.89 3.15 5.71
N TRP A 50 10.97 4.38 6.21
CA TRP A 50 10.51 4.73 7.55
C TRP A 50 8.99 4.54 7.69
N GLY A 51 8.22 5.00 6.71
CA GLY A 51 6.78 4.81 6.63
C GLY A 51 6.39 3.34 6.56
N GLU A 52 7.11 2.54 5.75
CA GLU A 52 6.92 1.08 5.66
C GLU A 52 7.22 0.38 6.99
N ALA A 53 8.28 0.78 7.69
CA ALA A 53 8.60 0.21 9.00
C ALA A 53 7.52 0.54 10.04
N LEU A 54 7.00 1.77 10.03
CA LEU A 54 5.87 2.16 10.88
C LEU A 54 4.58 1.40 10.51
N ARG A 55 4.29 1.24 9.22
CA ARG A 55 3.14 0.46 8.73
C ARG A 55 3.24 -1.00 9.16
N ALA A 56 4.41 -1.63 9.00
CA ALA A 56 4.65 -3.01 9.42
C ALA A 56 4.57 -3.19 10.94
N ALA A 57 4.86 -2.13 11.71
CA ALA A 57 4.66 -2.08 13.16
C ALA A 57 3.21 -1.70 13.57
N GLU A 58 2.27 -1.65 12.62
CA GLU A 58 0.86 -1.25 12.80
C GLU A 58 0.67 0.19 13.33
N ARG A 59 1.69 1.03 13.21
CA ARG A 59 1.67 2.44 13.60
C ARG A 59 1.20 3.33 12.44
N TYR A 60 0.00 3.03 11.92
CA TYR A 60 -0.51 3.59 10.66
C TYR A 60 -0.62 5.11 10.66
N SER A 61 -1.13 5.70 11.75
CA SER A 61 -1.27 7.16 11.86
C SER A 61 0.09 7.89 11.83
N GLU A 62 1.14 7.24 12.30
CA GLU A 62 2.50 7.80 12.29
C GLU A 62 3.21 7.56 10.95
N ALA A 63 2.83 6.49 10.23
CA ALA A 63 3.36 6.21 8.91
C ALA A 63 2.89 7.23 7.85
N ILE A 64 1.65 7.70 7.95
CA ILE A 64 1.01 8.56 6.95
C ILE A 64 1.85 9.80 6.63
N PRO A 65 2.28 10.64 7.59
CA PRO A 65 3.05 11.86 7.26
C PRO A 65 4.35 11.57 6.50
N ALA A 66 5.06 10.50 6.84
CA ALA A 66 6.30 10.13 6.16
C ALA A 66 6.04 9.67 4.73
N LEU A 67 5.00 8.84 4.54
CA LEU A 67 4.59 8.36 3.22
C LEU A 67 4.03 9.48 2.34
N GLU A 68 3.27 10.44 2.91
CA GLU A 68 2.78 11.62 2.18
C GLU A 68 3.94 12.47 1.66
N GLN A 69 4.97 12.69 2.47
CA GLN A 69 6.16 13.41 2.03
C GLN A 69 6.92 12.66 0.93
N ALA A 70 7.07 11.33 1.05
CA ALA A 70 7.68 10.51 0.00
C ALA A 70 6.87 10.61 -1.31
N ALA A 71 5.55 10.54 -1.24
CA ALA A 71 4.65 10.60 -2.39
C ALA A 71 4.67 11.95 -3.13
N GLN A 72 4.98 13.06 -2.45
CA GLN A 72 5.13 14.37 -3.09
C GLN A 72 6.30 14.43 -4.07
N VAL A 73 7.33 13.64 -3.85
CA VAL A 73 8.53 13.60 -4.70
C VAL A 73 8.52 12.40 -5.62
N GLU A 74 8.11 11.25 -5.12
CA GLU A 74 8.08 9.98 -5.85
C GLU A 74 6.65 9.70 -6.37
N VAL A 75 6.08 10.63 -7.13
CA VAL A 75 4.67 10.60 -7.56
C VAL A 75 4.29 9.37 -8.39
N GLU A 76 5.24 8.75 -9.08
CA GLU A 76 5.05 7.53 -9.89
C GLU A 76 5.39 6.24 -9.14
N ASN A 77 5.83 6.35 -7.87
CA ASN A 77 6.16 5.17 -7.08
C ASN A 77 4.88 4.48 -6.57
N VAL A 78 4.50 3.42 -7.24
CA VAL A 78 3.32 2.59 -6.91
C VAL A 78 3.35 2.11 -5.46
N HIS A 79 4.52 1.74 -4.94
CA HIS A 79 4.66 1.20 -3.59
C HIS A 79 4.35 2.25 -2.50
N VAL A 80 4.72 3.51 -2.73
CA VAL A 80 4.38 4.61 -1.80
C VAL A 80 2.87 4.79 -1.71
N TRP A 81 2.18 4.81 -2.86
CA TRP A 81 0.73 4.94 -2.90
C TRP A 81 -0.01 3.74 -2.33
N LEU A 82 0.50 2.52 -2.55
CA LEU A 82 -0.02 1.30 -1.92
C LEU A 82 0.07 1.39 -0.39
N ALA A 83 1.23 1.77 0.13
CA ALA A 83 1.46 1.93 1.56
C ALA A 83 0.52 2.98 2.18
N LEU A 84 0.35 4.12 1.50
CA LEU A 84 -0.60 5.16 1.90
C LEU A 84 -2.04 4.65 1.90
N GLY A 85 -2.46 3.99 0.82
CA GLY A 85 -3.81 3.41 0.71
C GLY A 85 -4.12 2.48 1.87
N TRP A 86 -3.18 1.60 2.22
CA TRP A 86 -3.30 0.71 3.36
C TRP A 86 -3.43 1.47 4.68
N CYS A 87 -2.55 2.44 4.94
CA CYS A 87 -2.56 3.23 6.17
C CYS A 87 -3.85 4.05 6.31
N TYR A 88 -4.33 4.65 5.23
CA TYR A 88 -5.60 5.38 5.22
C TYR A 88 -6.79 4.45 5.49
N LYS A 89 -6.84 3.26 4.87
CA LYS A 89 -7.87 2.26 5.16
C LYS A 89 -7.88 1.89 6.63
N ARG A 90 -6.71 1.55 7.19
CA ARG A 90 -6.56 1.14 8.60
C ARG A 90 -6.88 2.24 9.60
N THR A 91 -6.85 3.49 9.19
CA THR A 91 -7.24 4.66 10.01
C THR A 91 -8.65 5.19 9.71
N GLY A 92 -9.45 4.46 8.92
CA GLY A 92 -10.83 4.81 8.59
C GLY A 92 -10.97 5.95 7.56
N ARG A 93 -9.90 6.32 6.88
CA ARG A 93 -9.88 7.40 5.88
C ARG A 93 -10.10 6.83 4.47
N LEU A 94 -11.28 6.22 4.23
CA LEU A 94 -11.56 5.47 3.01
C LEU A 94 -11.46 6.30 1.73
N ASP A 95 -11.91 7.57 1.74
CA ASP A 95 -11.80 8.44 0.55
C ASP A 95 -10.34 8.67 0.16
N GLN A 96 -9.46 8.87 1.15
CA GLN A 96 -8.03 9.03 0.92
C GLN A 96 -7.38 7.72 0.48
N ALA A 97 -7.81 6.57 1.02
CA ALA A 97 -7.36 5.26 0.61
C ALA A 97 -7.68 5.00 -0.87
N VAL A 98 -8.92 5.26 -1.29
CA VAL A 98 -9.36 5.16 -2.70
C VAL A 98 -8.54 6.09 -3.59
N ALA A 99 -8.34 7.35 -3.17
CA ALA A 99 -7.55 8.32 -3.93
C ALA A 99 -6.09 7.88 -4.10
N ALA A 100 -5.47 7.32 -3.06
CA ALA A 100 -4.10 6.83 -3.12
C ALA A 100 -3.94 5.67 -4.12
N ILE A 101 -4.84 4.67 -4.09
CA ILE A 101 -4.78 3.56 -5.06
C ILE A 101 -5.04 4.03 -6.48
N ARG A 102 -5.93 5.00 -6.70
CA ARG A 102 -6.11 5.61 -8.03
C ARG A 102 -4.86 6.30 -8.55
N LYS A 103 -4.07 6.93 -7.66
CA LYS A 103 -2.76 7.48 -8.03
C LYS A 103 -1.78 6.37 -8.44
N ALA A 104 -1.74 5.26 -7.72
CA ALA A 104 -0.94 4.10 -8.10
C ALA A 104 -1.34 3.56 -9.48
N LEU A 105 -2.65 3.45 -9.76
CA LEU A 105 -3.19 2.99 -11.06
C LEU A 105 -2.86 3.92 -12.22
N THR A 106 -2.61 5.22 -11.99
CA THR A 106 -2.12 6.10 -13.07
C THR A 106 -0.68 5.76 -13.50
N ALA A 107 0.13 5.24 -12.58
CA ALA A 107 1.49 4.80 -12.89
C ALA A 107 1.55 3.37 -13.44
N ASP A 108 0.72 2.47 -12.90
CA ASP A 108 0.59 1.09 -13.40
C ASP A 108 -0.89 0.65 -13.48
N PRO A 109 -1.54 0.86 -14.63
CA PRO A 109 -2.95 0.48 -14.81
C PRO A 109 -3.18 -1.03 -14.99
N THR A 110 -2.12 -1.83 -15.10
CA THR A 110 -2.18 -3.28 -15.34
C THR A 110 -1.83 -4.13 -14.12
N GLU A 111 -1.54 -3.49 -12.99
CA GLU A 111 -1.23 -4.20 -11.75
C GLU A 111 -2.52 -4.71 -11.07
N ALA A 112 -2.70 -6.04 -11.06
CA ALA A 112 -3.89 -6.69 -10.51
C ALA A 112 -4.13 -6.37 -9.03
N LEU A 113 -3.05 -6.27 -8.24
CA LEU A 113 -3.12 -5.92 -6.81
C LEU A 113 -3.78 -4.56 -6.58
N LEU A 114 -3.52 -3.58 -7.44
CA LEU A 114 -4.11 -2.24 -7.32
C LEU A 114 -5.62 -2.28 -7.56
N HIS A 115 -6.06 -3.01 -8.57
CA HIS A 115 -7.49 -3.20 -8.86
C HIS A 115 -8.18 -3.94 -7.72
N TYR A 116 -7.57 -5.00 -7.19
CA TYR A 116 -8.09 -5.74 -6.06
C TYR A 116 -8.25 -4.86 -4.81
N ASN A 117 -7.21 -4.12 -4.43
CA ASN A 117 -7.27 -3.20 -3.29
C ASN A 117 -8.30 -2.09 -3.49
N LEU A 118 -8.41 -1.54 -4.70
CA LEU A 118 -9.43 -0.52 -5.00
C LEU A 118 -10.84 -1.09 -4.89
N ALA A 119 -11.07 -2.33 -5.34
CA ALA A 119 -12.34 -3.02 -5.18
C ALA A 119 -12.70 -3.19 -3.69
N CYS A 120 -11.75 -3.62 -2.85
CA CYS A 120 -11.91 -3.72 -1.40
C CYS A 120 -12.33 -2.38 -0.77
N TYR A 121 -11.58 -1.31 -1.08
CA TYR A 121 -11.83 0.00 -0.48
C TYR A 121 -13.15 0.62 -0.95
N LEU A 122 -13.52 0.40 -2.20
CA LEU A 122 -14.82 0.84 -2.74
C LEU A 122 -16.00 0.08 -2.13
N SER A 123 -15.85 -1.23 -1.87
CA SER A 123 -16.84 -2.02 -1.14
C SER A 123 -17.09 -1.43 0.25
N LEU A 124 -16.03 -1.15 0.99
CA LEU A 124 -16.14 -0.52 2.32
C LEU A 124 -16.73 0.89 2.26
N ALA A 125 -16.45 1.65 1.19
CA ALA A 125 -17.01 2.97 0.96
C ALA A 125 -18.47 2.97 0.46
N GLY A 126 -19.06 1.79 0.19
CA GLY A 126 -20.42 1.63 -0.28
C GLY A 126 -20.64 1.86 -1.77
N ASP A 127 -19.57 1.98 -2.57
CA ASP A 127 -19.64 2.09 -4.04
C ASP A 127 -19.54 0.69 -4.68
N LYS A 128 -20.66 -0.07 -4.57
CA LYS A 128 -20.74 -1.45 -5.06
C LYS A 128 -20.37 -1.56 -6.54
N GLU A 129 -20.94 -0.70 -7.37
CA GLU A 129 -20.77 -0.78 -8.83
C GLU A 129 -19.30 -0.71 -9.22
N LYS A 130 -18.59 0.32 -8.74
CA LYS A 130 -17.16 0.45 -9.03
C LYS A 130 -16.32 -0.62 -8.35
N SER A 131 -16.73 -1.11 -7.17
CA SER A 131 -16.08 -2.23 -6.52
C SER A 131 -16.09 -3.48 -7.41
N LEU A 132 -17.26 -3.82 -7.98
CA LEU A 132 -17.40 -4.97 -8.89
C LEU A 132 -16.61 -4.79 -10.18
N ASP A 133 -16.60 -3.58 -10.76
CA ASP A 133 -15.81 -3.28 -11.96
C ASP A 133 -14.31 -3.52 -11.71
N HIS A 134 -13.77 -3.01 -10.61
CA HIS A 134 -12.37 -3.21 -10.27
C HIS A 134 -12.05 -4.64 -9.87
N LEU A 135 -12.94 -5.34 -9.16
CA LEU A 135 -12.77 -6.76 -8.86
C LEU A 135 -12.71 -7.58 -10.15
N SER A 136 -13.61 -7.32 -11.10
CA SER A 136 -13.58 -7.97 -12.42
C SER A 136 -12.25 -7.75 -13.14
N GLN A 137 -11.73 -6.52 -13.10
CA GLN A 137 -10.43 -6.22 -13.71
C GLN A 137 -9.29 -6.98 -13.02
N ALA A 138 -9.27 -7.02 -11.69
CA ALA A 138 -8.28 -7.78 -10.94
C ALA A 138 -8.29 -9.26 -11.32
N LEU A 139 -9.46 -9.89 -11.37
CA LEU A 139 -9.65 -11.29 -11.73
C LEU A 139 -9.28 -11.59 -13.20
N ASN A 140 -9.47 -10.63 -14.11
CA ASN A 140 -9.06 -10.77 -15.50
C ASN A 140 -7.55 -10.66 -15.68
N LEU A 141 -6.89 -9.80 -14.88
CA LEU A 141 -5.44 -9.63 -14.90
C LEU A 141 -4.71 -10.79 -14.22
N ASP A 142 -5.25 -11.24 -13.09
CA ASP A 142 -4.71 -12.36 -12.33
C ASP A 142 -5.86 -13.16 -11.66
N PRO A 143 -6.23 -14.33 -12.24
CA PRO A 143 -7.31 -15.16 -11.71
C PRO A 143 -7.07 -15.69 -10.28
N ASP A 144 -5.84 -15.72 -9.80
CA ASP A 144 -5.50 -16.25 -8.48
C ASP A 144 -6.06 -15.38 -7.34
N TYR A 145 -6.37 -14.09 -7.61
CA TYR A 145 -7.06 -13.23 -6.66
C TYR A 145 -8.43 -13.77 -6.23
N ARG A 146 -9.07 -14.61 -7.05
CA ARG A 146 -10.32 -15.28 -6.67
C ARG A 146 -10.20 -16.03 -5.34
N ASN A 147 -9.07 -16.69 -5.12
CA ASN A 147 -8.83 -17.47 -3.91
C ASN A 147 -8.79 -16.61 -2.63
N LEU A 148 -8.56 -15.30 -2.78
CA LEU A 148 -8.51 -14.36 -1.66
C LEU A 148 -9.87 -13.78 -1.31
N VAL A 149 -10.81 -13.74 -2.27
CA VAL A 149 -12.11 -13.05 -2.11
C VAL A 149 -12.95 -13.65 -1.00
N ASP A 150 -12.95 -14.97 -0.85
CA ASP A 150 -13.78 -15.65 0.16
C ASP A 150 -13.37 -15.30 1.60
N GLY A 151 -12.07 -15.11 1.82
CA GLY A 151 -11.50 -14.74 3.12
C GLY A 151 -11.40 -13.23 3.36
N GLU A 152 -11.69 -12.40 2.37
CA GLU A 152 -11.52 -10.94 2.46
C GLU A 152 -12.75 -10.25 3.04
N SER A 153 -12.64 -9.80 4.28
CA SER A 153 -13.74 -9.13 5.00
C SER A 153 -14.15 -7.78 4.41
N ASP A 154 -13.29 -7.16 3.61
CA ASP A 154 -13.60 -5.88 2.96
C ASP A 154 -14.76 -6.00 1.96
N PHE A 155 -15.06 -7.22 1.48
CA PHE A 155 -16.21 -7.50 0.62
C PHE A 155 -17.49 -7.87 1.39
N ASP A 156 -17.46 -7.95 2.71
CA ASP A 156 -18.66 -8.29 3.49
C ASP A 156 -19.87 -7.38 3.20
N PRO A 157 -19.71 -6.06 2.98
CA PRO A 157 -20.82 -5.18 2.63
C PRO A 157 -21.58 -5.59 1.36
N ILE A 158 -20.90 -6.25 0.41
CA ILE A 158 -21.47 -6.64 -0.90
C ILE A 158 -21.53 -8.16 -1.09
N ARG A 159 -21.10 -8.96 -0.13
CA ARG A 159 -20.96 -10.42 -0.26
C ARG A 159 -22.27 -11.14 -0.61
N SER A 160 -23.40 -10.67 -0.09
CA SER A 160 -24.72 -11.22 -0.36
C SER A 160 -25.39 -10.65 -1.63
N ASP A 161 -24.76 -9.71 -2.29
CA ASP A 161 -25.30 -9.08 -3.50
C ASP A 161 -25.29 -10.05 -4.69
N PRO A 162 -26.41 -10.16 -5.45
CA PRO A 162 -26.49 -11.08 -6.59
C PRO A 162 -25.43 -10.83 -7.67
N ASP A 163 -25.05 -9.57 -7.93
CA ASP A 163 -24.06 -9.24 -8.94
C ASP A 163 -22.65 -9.68 -8.51
N PHE A 164 -22.34 -9.53 -7.21
CA PHE A 164 -21.08 -10.04 -6.63
C PHE A 164 -21.02 -11.57 -6.72
N GLN A 165 -22.10 -12.26 -6.36
CA GLN A 165 -22.19 -13.71 -6.44
C GLN A 165 -22.11 -14.22 -7.88
N ALA A 166 -22.76 -13.50 -8.82
CA ALA A 166 -22.69 -13.82 -10.24
C ALA A 166 -21.27 -13.64 -10.80
N LEU A 167 -20.59 -12.56 -10.42
CA LEU A 167 -19.19 -12.32 -10.82
C LEU A 167 -18.29 -13.49 -10.39
N LEU A 168 -18.45 -13.98 -9.18
CA LEU A 168 -17.68 -15.12 -8.67
C LEU A 168 -18.18 -16.47 -9.22
N GLY A 169 -19.46 -16.63 -9.48
CA GLY A 169 -20.08 -17.87 -10.00
C GLY A 169 -19.84 -18.11 -11.48
N MET A 170 -19.67 -17.07 -12.27
CA MET A 170 -19.37 -17.18 -13.72
C MET A 170 -17.95 -17.70 -14.02
N ILE A 171 -17.13 -17.91 -13.02
CA ILE A 171 -15.76 -18.41 -13.14
C ILE A 171 -15.68 -19.89 -12.67
N VAL A 172 -16.78 -20.61 -12.69
CA VAL A 172 -16.83 -22.07 -12.43
C VAL A 172 -16.69 -22.85 -13.72
#